data_0bb41554d1e934a3fdde5b26b31a093f
#
_entry.id   0bb41554d1e934a3fdde5b26b31a093f
#
_cell.length_a   1.000
_cell.length_b   1.000
_cell.length_c   1.000
_cell.angle_alpha   90.00
_cell.angle_beta   90.00
_cell.angle_gamma   90.00
#
_symmetry.space_group_name_H-M   'P 1'
#
loop_
_entity.id
_entity.type
_entity.pdbx_description
1 polymer ?
#
loop_
_entity_poly.entity_id
_entity_poly.type
_entity_poly.pdbx_seq_one_letter_code
_entity_poly.pdbx_strand_id
1 'polypeptide(L)'
;QTSLSGDLNDAEVGMWAQSIIDSKLSACIQVNRGRSVYRWEEEIKSESEWLIQLKTTKSKVKKLIHKIKLEHPYDIPEILFWAVGSTDEYSSWVKGE
;
A
#
# COMPACT_ATOMS: atom_id res chain seq x y z
N GLN A 1 4.18 1.08 1.98
CA GLN A 1 3.88 -0.34 1.79
C GLN A 1 2.80 -0.79 2.76
N THR A 2 1.86 -1.55 2.27
CA THR A 2 0.83 -2.19 3.10
C THR A 2 0.52 -3.58 2.54
N SER A 3 -0.39 -4.28 3.18
CA SER A 3 -0.90 -5.56 2.70
C SER A 3 -2.41 -5.59 2.85
N LEU A 4 -3.06 -6.38 2.00
CA LEU A 4 -4.51 -6.64 2.09
C LEU A 4 -4.73 -8.16 2.08
N SER A 5 -5.88 -8.58 2.61
CA SER A 5 -6.23 -10.00 2.68
C SER A 5 -6.21 -10.66 1.30
N GLY A 6 -5.60 -11.83 1.23
CA GLY A 6 -5.61 -12.65 0.03
C GLY A 6 -7.00 -13.16 -0.38
N ASP A 7 -8.00 -12.99 0.49
CA ASP A 7 -9.39 -13.33 0.18
C ASP A 7 -10.02 -12.34 -0.80
N LEU A 8 -9.47 -11.13 -0.90
CA LEU A 8 -9.91 -10.17 -1.91
C LEU A 8 -9.51 -10.66 -3.30
N ASN A 9 -10.37 -10.47 -4.27
CA ASN A 9 -10.04 -10.82 -5.65
C ASN A 9 -9.29 -9.66 -6.34
N ASP A 10 -8.79 -9.92 -7.52
CA ASP A 10 -8.01 -8.98 -8.31
C ASP A 10 -8.78 -7.67 -8.57
N ALA A 11 -10.06 -7.77 -8.88
CA ALA A 11 -10.89 -6.60 -9.15
C ALA A 11 -11.07 -5.73 -7.89
N GLU A 12 -11.26 -6.36 -6.73
CA GLU A 12 -11.43 -5.64 -5.47
C GLU A 12 -10.16 -4.88 -5.10
N VAL A 13 -9.00 -5.52 -5.23
CA VAL A 13 -7.71 -4.87 -4.97
C VAL A 13 -7.43 -3.77 -5.97
N GLY A 14 -7.76 -3.99 -7.24
CA GLY A 14 -7.64 -2.97 -8.28
C GLY A 14 -8.49 -1.74 -7.99
N MET A 15 -9.72 -1.93 -7.54
CA MET A 15 -10.61 -0.82 -7.17
C MET A 15 -10.08 -0.05 -5.96
N TRP A 16 -9.56 -0.76 -4.96
CA TRP A 16 -8.95 -0.13 -3.80
C TRP A 16 -7.76 0.74 -4.22
N ALA A 17 -6.86 0.19 -5.05
CA ALA A 17 -5.70 0.91 -5.55
C ALA A 17 -6.12 2.13 -6.38
N GLN A 18 -7.09 1.97 -7.26
CA GLN A 18 -7.57 3.07 -8.10
C GLN A 18 -8.14 4.22 -7.28
N SER A 19 -8.86 3.91 -6.20
CA SER A 19 -9.41 4.95 -5.33
C SER A 19 -8.31 5.82 -4.73
N ILE A 20 -7.16 5.25 -4.41
CA ILE A 20 -6.02 5.99 -3.88
C ILE A 20 -5.37 6.83 -4.98
N ILE A 21 -5.21 6.29 -6.18
CA ILE A 21 -4.69 7.05 -7.33
C ILE A 21 -5.61 8.24 -7.63
N ASP A 22 -6.92 8.01 -7.62
CA ASP A 22 -7.91 9.07 -7.88
C ASP A 22 -7.84 10.19 -6.84
N SER A 23 -7.44 9.87 -5.62
CA SER A 23 -7.27 10.87 -4.56
C SER A 23 -6.00 11.72 -4.74
N LYS A 24 -5.13 11.36 -5.68
CA LYS A 24 -3.84 12.01 -5.98
C LYS A 24 -2.83 11.92 -4.84
N LEU A 25 -2.99 10.98 -3.94
CA LEU A 25 -2.07 10.75 -2.83
C LEU A 25 -0.93 9.79 -3.17
N SER A 26 -1.06 9.06 -4.26
CA SER A 26 0.00 8.21 -4.80
C SER A 26 -0.01 8.27 -6.32
N ALA A 27 1.17 8.27 -6.92
CA ALA A 27 1.33 8.32 -8.36
C ALA A 27 1.28 6.92 -9.00
N CYS A 28 1.69 5.91 -8.26
CA CYS A 28 1.79 4.55 -8.78
C CYS A 28 1.61 3.58 -7.63
N ILE A 29 0.82 2.53 -7.86
CA ILE A 29 0.61 1.47 -6.88
C ILE A 29 0.92 0.14 -7.58
N GLN A 30 1.81 -0.63 -6.99
CA GLN A 30 2.15 -1.96 -7.49
C GLN A 30 1.62 -3.01 -6.53
N VAL A 31 1.04 -4.06 -7.09
CA VAL A 31 0.30 -5.07 -6.34
C VAL A 31 0.86 -6.44 -6.71
N ASN A 32 1.22 -7.22 -5.71
CA ASN A 32 1.72 -8.58 -5.89
C ASN A 32 1.07 -9.52 -4.88
N ARG A 33 0.88 -10.76 -5.27
CA ARG A 33 0.48 -11.80 -4.34
C ARG A 33 1.70 -12.35 -3.60
N GLY A 34 1.53 -12.59 -2.30
CA GLY A 34 2.57 -13.18 -1.49
C GLY A 34 1.96 -13.95 -0.32
N ARG A 35 2.82 -14.42 0.54
CA ARG A 35 2.42 -15.13 1.74
C ARG A 35 3.06 -14.45 2.94
N SER A 36 2.25 -14.20 3.97
CA SER A 36 2.72 -13.66 5.25
C SER A 36 2.66 -14.75 6.30
N VAL A 37 3.76 -14.91 7.02
CA VAL A 37 3.84 -15.83 8.16
C VAL A 37 4.19 -14.97 9.37
N TYR A 38 3.34 -14.99 10.38
CA TYR A 38 3.48 -14.06 11.51
C TYR A 38 2.84 -14.64 12.77
N ARG A 39 3.18 -14.04 13.89
CA ARG A 39 2.59 -14.38 15.19
C ARG A 39 1.48 -13.40 15.51
N TRP A 40 0.33 -13.93 15.88
CA TRP A 40 -0.82 -13.15 16.32
C TRP A 40 -1.48 -13.87 17.49
N GLU A 41 -1.60 -13.19 18.63
CA GLU A 41 -2.22 -13.74 19.83
C GLU A 41 -1.65 -15.14 20.21
N GLU A 42 -0.33 -15.26 20.20
CA GLU A 42 0.42 -16.47 20.52
C GLU A 42 0.26 -17.62 19.50
N GLU A 43 -0.44 -17.39 18.40
CA GLU A 43 -0.56 -18.34 17.33
C GLU A 43 0.30 -17.95 16.13
N ILE A 44 0.76 -18.94 15.39
CA ILE A 44 1.46 -18.70 14.12
C ILE A 44 0.44 -18.76 13.02
N LYS A 45 0.35 -17.68 12.25
CA LYS A 45 -0.52 -17.56 11.07
C LYS A 45 0.32 -17.64 9.81
N SER A 46 -0.24 -18.24 8.79
CA SER A 46 0.36 -18.29 7.46
C SER A 46 -0.76 -18.07 6.46
N GLU A 47 -0.76 -16.92 5.82
CA GLU A 47 -1.88 -16.49 5.00
C GLU A 47 -1.41 -15.89 3.68
N SER A 48 -2.21 -16.13 2.63
CA SER A 48 -2.03 -15.43 1.37
C SER A 48 -2.43 -13.97 1.55
N GLU A 49 -1.61 -13.06 1.02
CA GLU A 49 -1.88 -11.63 1.10
C GLU A 49 -1.53 -10.93 -0.21
N TRP A 50 -2.16 -9.79 -0.45
CA TRP A 50 -1.73 -8.86 -1.46
C TRP A 50 -0.68 -7.93 -0.85
N LEU A 51 0.48 -7.85 -1.48
CA LEU A 51 1.58 -6.97 -1.07
C LEU A 51 1.52 -5.73 -1.93
N ILE A 52 1.42 -4.56 -1.30
CA ILE A 52 1.11 -3.32 -2.01
C ILE A 52 2.19 -2.29 -1.73
N GLN A 53 2.81 -1.79 -2.80
CA GLN A 53 3.78 -0.72 -2.72
C GLN A 53 3.21 0.52 -3.41
N LEU A 54 3.30 1.65 -2.72
CA LEU A 54 2.75 2.91 -3.18
C LEU A 54 3.87 3.93 -3.32
N LYS A 55 3.93 4.59 -4.46
CA LYS A 55 4.95 5.62 -4.74
C LYS A 55 4.31 6.98 -4.51
N THR A 56 4.93 7.80 -3.67
CA THR A 56 4.41 9.13 -3.35
C THR A 56 5.57 10.07 -3.01
N THR A 57 5.24 11.32 -2.71
CA THR A 57 6.21 12.34 -2.34
C THR A 57 6.22 12.55 -0.84
N LYS A 58 7.30 13.15 -0.34
CA LYS A 58 7.43 13.52 1.07
C LYS A 58 6.27 14.40 1.54
N SER A 59 5.77 15.28 0.68
CA SER A 59 4.70 16.19 1.05
C SER A 59 3.34 15.52 1.18
N LYS A 60 3.15 14.35 0.55
CA LYS A 60 1.88 13.62 0.55
C LYS A 60 1.83 12.42 1.48
N VAL A 61 2.98 11.96 1.98
CA VAL A 61 3.07 10.69 2.69
C VAL A 61 2.18 10.62 3.93
N LYS A 62 2.09 11.71 4.70
CA LYS A 62 1.24 11.73 5.90
C LYS A 62 -0.24 11.57 5.58
N LYS A 63 -0.70 12.26 4.54
CA LYS A 63 -2.10 12.16 4.09
C LYS A 63 -2.40 10.78 3.53
N LEU A 64 -1.45 10.19 2.81
CA LEU A 64 -1.59 8.84 2.28
C LEU A 64 -1.71 7.81 3.41
N ILE A 65 -0.85 7.90 4.42
CA ILE A 65 -0.91 7.02 5.59
C ILE A 65 -2.28 7.14 6.28
N HIS A 66 -2.76 8.35 6.47
CA HIS A 66 -4.06 8.60 7.09
C HIS A 66 -5.19 7.95 6.29
N LYS A 67 -5.18 8.11 4.97
CA LYS A 67 -6.18 7.50 4.10
C LYS A 67 -6.14 5.97 4.18
N ILE A 68 -4.96 5.38 4.13
CA ILE A 68 -4.81 3.92 4.24
C ILE A 68 -5.37 3.43 5.58
N LYS A 69 -5.04 4.11 6.68
CA LYS A 69 -5.54 3.74 8.01
C LYS A 69 -7.06 3.77 8.09
N LEU A 70 -7.69 4.78 7.51
CA LEU A 70 -9.14 4.93 7.54
C LEU A 70 -9.86 3.83 6.76
N GLU A 71 -9.27 3.37 5.68
CA GLU A 71 -9.91 2.43 4.76
C GLU A 71 -9.46 0.99 4.92
N HIS A 72 -8.46 0.75 5.76
CA HIS A 72 -7.91 -0.59 5.93
C HIS A 72 -8.83 -1.48 6.76
N PRO A 73 -9.08 -2.72 6.33
CA PRO A 73 -9.97 -3.62 7.07
C PRO A 73 -9.35 -4.23 8.32
N TYR A 74 -8.02 -4.19 8.48
CA TYR A 74 -7.35 -4.75 9.65
C TYR A 74 -7.33 -3.76 10.81
N ASP A 75 -7.41 -4.29 12.04
CA ASP A 75 -7.27 -3.48 13.26
C ASP A 75 -5.88 -2.85 13.35
N ILE A 76 -4.85 -3.65 13.05
CA ILE A 76 -3.46 -3.20 13.06
C ILE A 76 -2.86 -3.50 11.69
N PRO A 77 -3.04 -2.59 10.71
CA PRO A 77 -2.51 -2.81 9.37
C PRO A 77 -0.99 -2.60 9.32
N GLU A 78 -0.33 -3.36 8.44
CA GLU A 78 1.05 -3.04 8.09
C GLU A 78 1.05 -1.71 7.34
N ILE A 79 1.76 -0.73 7.85
CA ILE A 79 2.00 0.53 7.14
C ILE A 79 3.47 0.88 7.37
N LEU A 80 4.27 0.64 6.35
CA LEU A 80 5.70 0.94 6.36
C LEU A 80 5.99 2.04 5.34
N PHE A 81 6.86 2.96 5.69
CA PHE A 81 7.27 4.00 4.76
C PHE A 81 8.74 4.34 4.96
N TRP A 82 9.39 4.62 3.87
CA TRP A 82 10.81 5.01 3.88
C TRP A 82 11.12 5.83 2.63
N ALA A 83 12.16 6.66 2.73
CA ALA A 83 12.63 7.42 1.59
C ALA A 83 13.53 6.55 0.71
N VAL A 84 13.39 6.68 -0.60
CA VAL A 84 14.21 5.95 -1.56
C VAL A 84 14.83 6.94 -2.56
N GLY A 85 16.01 6.59 -3.08
CA GLY A 85 16.59 7.30 -4.21
C GLY A 85 15.88 6.92 -5.50
N SER A 86 15.87 7.84 -6.44
CA SER A 86 15.25 7.65 -7.74
C SER A 86 15.96 8.49 -8.78
N THR A 87 15.79 8.14 -10.06
CA THR A 87 16.25 9.02 -11.15
C THR A 87 15.43 10.31 -11.12
N ASP A 88 16.03 11.39 -11.63
CA ASP A 88 15.34 12.69 -11.68
C ASP A 88 14.07 12.62 -12.53
N GLU A 89 14.11 11.87 -13.62
CA GLU A 89 12.96 11.71 -14.51
C GLU A 89 11.79 11.05 -13.79
N TYR A 90 12.04 9.95 -13.07
CA TYR A 90 10.98 9.24 -12.36
C TYR A 90 10.46 10.07 -11.19
N SER A 91 11.34 10.73 -10.44
CA SER A 91 10.94 11.61 -9.34
C SER A 91 10.07 12.75 -9.82
N SER A 92 10.41 13.35 -10.96
CA SER A 92 9.62 14.43 -11.56
C SER A 92 8.25 13.95 -11.98
N TRP A 93 8.16 12.76 -12.55
CA TRP A 93 6.87 12.17 -12.90
C TRP A 93 6.00 11.93 -11.66
N VAL A 94 6.57 11.34 -10.60
CA VAL A 94 5.83 11.10 -9.35
C VAL A 94 5.32 12.42 -8.76
N LYS A 95 6.13 13.47 -8.77
CA LYS A 95 5.73 14.80 -8.24
C LYS A 95 4.62 15.43 -9.05
N GLY A 96 4.59 15.19 -10.36
CA GLY A 96 3.58 15.76 -11.26
C GLY A 96 2.22 15.07 -11.16
N GLU A 97 2.18 13.90 -10.57
CA GLU A 97 0.95 13.13 -10.39
C GLU A 97 0.40 13.30 -8.99
#